data_995d4944ba616b033f63c13bc0eaf581
#
_entry.id   995d4944ba616b033f63c13bc0eaf581
#
_cell.length_a   1.000
_cell.length_b   1.000
_cell.length_c   1.000
_cell.angle_alpha   90.00
_cell.angle_beta   90.00
_cell.angle_gamma   90.00
#
_symmetry.space_group_name_H-M   'P 1'
#
loop_
_entity.id
_entity.type
_entity.pdbx_description
1 polymer ?
#
loop_
_entity_poly.entity_id
_entity_poly.type
_entity_poly.pdbx_seq_one_letter_code
_entity_poly.pdbx_strand_id
1 'polypeptide(L)' 'AIKVKNKDIVNDKDLQSLIKEIESDITVGRVLVRPSGTEPKIRIMIEAPEIKVAKKYAADIEKLIESKS' A
#
# COMPACT_ATOMS: atom_id res chain seq x y z
N ALA A 1 -6.52 -6.43 -3.62
CA ALA A 1 -6.88 -5.21 -4.36
C ALA A 1 -7.97 -4.44 -3.63
N ILE A 2 -7.89 -3.13 -3.66
CA ILE A 2 -8.83 -2.24 -2.98
C ILE A 2 -9.53 -1.38 -4.03
N LYS A 3 -10.85 -1.29 -3.97
CA LYS A 3 -11.60 -0.39 -4.83
C LYS A 3 -11.42 1.04 -4.36
N VAL A 4 -11.18 1.95 -5.29
CA VAL A 4 -11.00 3.37 -4.99
C VAL A 4 -11.81 4.20 -5.97
N LYS A 5 -12.18 5.42 -5.58
CA LYS A 5 -12.88 6.33 -6.48
C LYS A 5 -11.92 6.95 -7.48
N ASN A 6 -10.69 7.16 -7.07
CA ASN A 6 -9.67 7.81 -7.89
C ASN A 6 -8.33 7.10 -7.70
N LYS A 7 -7.77 6.60 -8.79
CA LYS A 7 -6.47 5.91 -8.76
C LYS A 7 -5.30 6.84 -8.45
N ASP A 8 -5.48 8.14 -8.58
CA ASP A 8 -4.43 9.11 -8.26
C ASP A 8 -4.03 9.09 -6.78
N ILE A 9 -4.80 8.41 -5.95
CA ILE A 9 -4.45 8.26 -4.53
C ILE A 9 -3.08 7.60 -4.35
N VAL A 10 -2.60 6.84 -5.34
CA VAL A 10 -1.26 6.24 -5.28
C VAL A 10 -0.17 7.31 -5.19
N ASN A 11 -0.46 8.54 -5.62
CA ASN A 11 0.47 9.66 -5.56
C ASN A 11 0.29 10.52 -4.31
N ASP A 12 -0.62 10.15 -3.42
CA ASP A 12 -0.86 10.89 -2.18
C ASP A 12 0.39 10.93 -1.32
N LYS A 13 0.67 12.10 -0.76
CA LYS A 13 1.88 12.31 0.06
C LYS A 13 1.89 11.45 1.32
N ASP A 14 0.76 11.33 1.98
CA ASP A 14 0.66 10.53 3.21
C ASP A 14 0.88 9.06 2.89
N LEU A 15 0.33 8.59 1.77
CA LEU A 15 0.53 7.22 1.33
C LEU A 15 2.00 6.96 0.99
N GLN A 16 2.64 7.88 0.27
CA GLN A 16 4.06 7.75 -0.07
C GLN A 16 4.94 7.75 1.18
N SER A 17 4.60 8.58 2.16
CA SER A 17 5.34 8.61 3.43
C SER A 17 5.19 7.29 4.18
N LEU A 18 4.00 6.74 4.23
CA LEU A 18 3.76 5.45 4.88
C LEU A 18 4.55 4.34 4.18
N ILE A 19 4.55 4.32 2.86
CA ILE A 19 5.30 3.33 2.09
C ILE A 19 6.79 3.41 2.42
N LYS A 20 7.33 4.63 2.50
CA LYS A 20 8.75 4.83 2.84
C LYS A 20 9.07 4.35 4.24
N GLU A 21 8.18 4.60 5.19
CA GLU A 21 8.34 4.12 6.56
C GLU A 21 8.39 2.60 6.61
N ILE A 22 7.48 1.96 5.89
CA ILE A 22 7.44 0.50 5.83
C ILE A 22 8.70 -0.06 5.20
N GLU A 23 9.15 0.51 4.09
CA GLU A 23 10.37 0.09 3.42
C GLU A 23 11.60 0.23 4.32
N SER A 24 11.63 1.28 5.13
CA SER A 24 12.72 1.51 6.07
C SER A 24 12.70 0.51 7.21
N ASP A 25 11.53 0.07 7.63
CA ASP A 25 11.37 -0.89 8.71
C ASP A 25 11.63 -2.33 8.26
N ILE A 26 11.31 -2.63 7.01
CA ILE A 26 11.59 -3.94 6.41
C ILE A 26 13.00 -3.93 5.84
N THR A 27 13.92 -4.64 6.51
CA THR A 27 15.31 -4.70 6.04
C THR A 27 15.49 -5.64 4.85
N VAL A 28 14.61 -6.63 4.73
CA VAL A 28 14.60 -7.58 3.62
C VAL A 28 13.17 -7.66 3.10
N GLY A 29 12.99 -7.27 1.84
CA GLY A 29 11.66 -7.31 1.23
C GLY A 29 11.35 -6.02 0.48
N ARG A 30 10.10 -5.84 0.11
CA ARG A 30 9.68 -4.67 -0.66
C ARG A 30 8.20 -4.39 -0.48
N VAL A 31 7.81 -3.14 -0.79
CA VAL A 31 6.42 -2.72 -0.82
C VAL A 31 6.11 -2.19 -2.21
N LEU A 32 5.07 -2.72 -2.82
CA LEU A 32 4.59 -2.27 -4.12
C LEU A 32 3.12 -1.87 -4.00
N VAL A 33 2.81 -0.64 -4.41
CA VAL A 33 1.43 -0.14 -4.46
C VAL A 33 1.21 0.41 -5.86
N ARG A 34 0.32 -0.21 -6.63
CA ARG A 34 0.10 0.14 -8.02
C ARG A 34 -1.38 0.22 -8.35
N PRO A 35 -1.79 1.14 -9.24
CA PRO A 35 -3.15 1.15 -9.74
C PRO A 35 -3.36 -0.02 -10.71
N SER A 36 -4.58 -0.54 -10.73
CA SER A 36 -4.98 -1.52 -11.74
C SER A 36 -5.12 -0.82 -13.09
N GLY A 37 -4.78 -1.50 -14.17
CA GLY A 37 -4.83 -0.90 -15.51
C GLY A 37 -6.24 -0.61 -16.02
N THR A 38 -7.22 -1.44 -15.66
CA THR A 38 -8.56 -1.39 -16.23
C THR A 38 -9.67 -1.12 -15.23
N GLU A 39 -9.41 -1.27 -13.94
CA GLU A 39 -10.42 -1.12 -12.91
C GLU A 39 -10.02 -0.06 -11.89
N PRO A 40 -11.00 0.60 -11.21
CA PRO A 40 -10.68 1.57 -10.16
C PRO A 40 -10.25 0.86 -8.88
N LYS A 41 -9.15 0.15 -8.96
CA LYS A 41 -8.59 -0.62 -7.85
C LYS A 41 -7.10 -0.34 -7.71
N ILE A 42 -6.60 -0.49 -6.50
CA ILE A 42 -5.18 -0.39 -6.19
C ILE A 42 -4.69 -1.76 -5.72
N ARG A 43 -3.58 -2.21 -6.26
CA ARG A 43 -2.95 -3.46 -5.88
C ARG A 43 -1.84 -3.17 -4.88
N ILE A 44 -1.85 -3.90 -3.78
CA ILE A 44 -0.84 -3.79 -2.74
C ILE A 44 -0.11 -5.12 -2.64
N MET A 45 1.22 -5.07 -2.71
CA MET A 45 2.05 -6.25 -2.54
C MET A 45 3.15 -5.91 -1.54
N ILE A 46 3.26 -6.72 -0.50
CA ILE A 46 4.32 -6.54 0.50
C ILE A 46 5.05 -7.86 0.66
N GLU A 47 6.37 -7.82 0.49
CA GLU A 47 7.26 -8.94 0.78
C GLU A 47 8.00 -8.60 2.07
N ALA A 48 7.87 -9.45 3.07
CA ALA A 48 8.54 -9.26 4.36
C ALA A 48 9.00 -10.62 4.88
N PRO A 49 9.99 -10.66 5.80
CA PRO A 49 10.48 -11.92 6.36
C PRO A 49 9.39 -12.71 7.06
N GLU A 50 8.40 -12.03 7.63
CA GLU A 50 7.29 -12.67 8.33
C GLU A 50 5.96 -12.27 7.73
N ILE A 51 5.07 -13.25 7.55
CA ILE A 51 3.73 -13.00 7.02
C ILE A 51 2.94 -12.05 7.91
N LYS A 52 3.09 -12.15 9.23
CA LYS A 52 2.39 -11.29 10.17
C LYS A 52 2.72 -9.81 9.94
N VAL A 53 3.99 -9.52 9.68
CA VAL A 53 4.45 -8.17 9.41
C VAL A 53 3.88 -7.66 8.09
N ALA A 54 3.92 -8.49 7.05
CA ALA A 54 3.36 -8.13 5.75
C ALA A 54 1.87 -7.82 5.86
N LYS A 55 1.12 -8.64 6.57
CA LYS A 55 -0.32 -8.43 6.76
C LYS A 55 -0.63 -7.15 7.52
N LYS A 56 0.16 -6.84 8.55
CA LYS A 56 -0.01 -5.63 9.34
C LYS A 56 0.17 -4.38 8.46
N TYR A 57 1.24 -4.34 7.69
CA TYR A 57 1.51 -3.19 6.84
C TYR A 57 0.51 -3.07 5.70
N ALA A 58 0.08 -4.19 5.14
CA ALA A 58 -0.97 -4.17 4.12
C ALA A 58 -2.26 -3.57 4.68
N ALA A 59 -2.64 -3.96 5.90
CA ALA A 59 -3.82 -3.41 6.56
C ALA A 59 -3.69 -1.90 6.82
N ASP A 60 -2.50 -1.44 7.22
CA ASP A 60 -2.25 -0.02 7.44
C ASP A 60 -2.41 0.78 6.14
N ILE A 61 -1.88 0.27 5.04
CA ILE A 61 -2.02 0.91 3.74
C ILE A 61 -3.48 0.93 3.30
N GLU A 62 -4.20 -0.18 3.48
CA GLU A 62 -5.62 -0.25 3.15
C GLU A 62 -6.45 0.78 3.91
N LYS A 63 -6.21 0.91 5.20
CA LYS A 63 -6.92 1.89 6.03
C LYS A 63 -6.69 3.31 5.56
N LEU A 64 -5.44 3.63 5.22
CA LEU A 64 -5.11 4.96 4.73
C LEU A 64 -5.80 5.24 3.40
N ILE A 65 -5.77 4.31 2.48
CA ILE A 65 -6.43 4.44 1.18
C ILE A 65 -7.93 4.61 1.36
N GLU A 66 -8.55 3.80 2.19
CA GLU A 66 -9.98 3.88 2.46
C GLU A 66 -10.38 5.22 3.07
N SER A 67 -9.55 5.76 3.95
CA SER A 67 -9.84 7.04 4.59
C SER A 67 -9.77 8.21 3.63
N LYS A 68 -9.06 8.07 2.52
CA LYS A 68 -8.86 9.15 1.55
C LYS A 68 -9.66 8.99 0.27
N SER A 69 -10.27 7.84 0.05
CA SER A 69 -11.04 7.60 -1.17
C SER A 69 -12.54 7.74 -0.99
#